data_8178e45f462b575f830108e83bbc87a2
#
_entry.id   8178e45f462b575f830108e83bbc87a2
#
_cell.length_a   1.000
_cell.length_b   1.000
_cell.length_c   1.000
_cell.angle_alpha   90.00
_cell.angle_beta   90.00
_cell.angle_gamma   90.00
#
_symmetry.space_group_name_H-M   'P 1'
#
loop_
_entity.id
_entity.type
_entity.pdbx_description
1 polymer ?
#
loop_
_entity_poly.entity_id
_entity_poly.type
_entity_poly.pdbx_seq_one_letter_code
_entity_poly.pdbx_strand_id
1 'polypeptide(L)'
;MLLVSGGDDRQDQVLVRPRRGDIIGRIEIPRIHVSVIVLEGSDSRTLRVAAGHVQGTALPGTIGNVGIAAHRDTFFRPVGEIRPNDMITLTTLHGIFRYRVDSMEIVDPNDVQVLNWTKDAELTLVTCYPFYYVGSAPKRFIVHARQQD
;
A
#
# COMPACT_ATOMS: atom_id res chain seq x y z
N MET A 1 -17.84 -1.91 22.46
CA MET A 1 -18.20 -2.28 22.21
C MET A 1 -18.69 -2.59 22.07
N LEU A 2 -18.34 -2.63 21.87
CA LEU A 2 -18.71 -2.98 21.46
C LEU A 2 -19.40 -3.35 21.27
N LEU A 3 -19.58 -3.66 20.91
CA LEU A 3 -20.22 -4.03 20.42
C LEU A 3 -21.05 -4.35 20.34
N VAL A 4 -21.40 -4.50 20.06
CA VAL A 4 -22.12 -4.89 19.77
C VAL A 4 -22.72 -5.35 19.58
N SER A 5 -23.19 -5.72 19.50
CA SER A 5 -23.60 -6.25 19.07
C SER A 5 -23.81 -6.42 18.46
N GLY A 6 -24.62 -6.63 18.72
CA GLY A 6 -24.43 -7.11 17.50
C GLY A 6 -23.29 -6.62 17.20
N GLY A 7 -23.02 -6.29 18.19
CA GLY A 7 -21.82 -5.78 18.15
C GLY A 7 -21.09 -6.34 17.09
N ASP A 8 -21.04 -5.69 16.38
CA ASP A 8 -20.47 -6.16 15.21
C ASP A 8 -19.00 -5.92 15.35
N ASP A 9 -18.27 -6.97 15.56
CA ASP A 9 -16.82 -6.91 15.69
C ASP A 9 -16.19 -6.24 14.50
N ARG A 10 -16.71 -6.47 13.30
CA ARG A 10 -16.17 -5.84 12.11
C ARG A 10 -16.37 -4.33 12.12
N GLN A 11 -17.48 -3.89 12.66
CA GLN A 11 -17.73 -2.46 12.78
C GLN A 11 -16.75 -1.82 13.74
N ASP A 12 -16.48 -2.48 14.85
CA ASP A 12 -15.50 -2.00 15.81
C ASP A 12 -14.11 -1.93 15.17
N GLN A 13 -13.75 -2.95 14.38
CA GLN A 13 -12.45 -2.98 13.71
C GLN A 13 -12.31 -1.82 12.73
N VAL A 14 -13.38 -1.48 12.02
CA VAL A 14 -13.35 -0.37 11.06
C VAL A 14 -13.15 0.95 11.78
N LEU A 15 -13.69 1.09 12.98
CA LEU A 15 -13.58 2.33 13.75
C LEU A 15 -12.22 2.50 14.43
N VAL A 16 -11.50 1.40 14.67
CA VAL A 16 -10.19 1.45 15.29
C VAL A 16 -9.13 1.73 14.22
N ARG A 17 -8.47 2.87 14.34
CA ARG A 17 -7.45 3.24 13.37
C ARG A 17 -6.07 2.86 13.88
N PRO A 18 -5.19 2.36 13.01
CA PRO A 18 -3.84 2.05 13.42
C PRO A 18 -3.06 3.32 13.75
N ARG A 19 -2.10 3.18 14.66
CA ARG A 19 -1.17 4.24 15.01
C ARG A 19 0.13 4.03 14.26
N ARG A 20 0.85 5.12 14.05
CA ARG A 20 2.13 5.04 13.38
C ARG A 20 3.01 3.98 14.04
N GLY A 21 3.59 3.12 13.21
CA GLY A 21 4.43 2.03 13.67
C GLY A 21 3.71 0.72 13.90
N ASP A 22 2.37 0.72 13.97
CA ASP A 22 1.62 -0.53 14.13
C ASP A 22 1.79 -1.40 12.90
N ILE A 23 1.77 -2.71 13.10
CA ILE A 23 1.84 -3.66 11.99
C ILE A 23 0.48 -3.69 11.29
N ILE A 24 0.49 -3.38 9.99
CA ILE A 24 -0.71 -3.51 9.15
C ILE A 24 -0.81 -4.93 8.60
N GLY A 25 0.31 -5.48 8.13
CA GLY A 25 0.32 -6.80 7.53
C GLY A 25 1.57 -7.03 6.71
N ARG A 26 1.41 -7.82 5.64
CA ARG A 26 2.51 -8.13 4.73
C ARG A 26 2.02 -7.97 3.30
N ILE A 27 2.84 -7.33 2.48
CA ILE A 27 2.58 -7.20 1.05
C ILE A 27 3.46 -8.20 0.31
N GLU A 28 2.86 -8.91 -0.66
CA GLU A 28 3.57 -9.89 -1.47
C GLU A 28 3.21 -9.71 -2.94
N ILE A 29 4.23 -9.72 -3.79
CA ILE A 29 4.06 -9.71 -5.25
C ILE A 29 4.94 -10.85 -5.77
N PRO A 30 4.38 -12.08 -5.84
CA PRO A 30 5.21 -13.27 -6.04
C PRO A 30 6.04 -13.26 -7.33
N ARG A 31 5.46 -12.77 -8.44
CA ARG A 31 6.16 -12.84 -9.72
C ARG A 31 7.50 -12.09 -9.69
N ILE A 32 7.59 -11.03 -8.91
CA ILE A 32 8.81 -10.22 -8.83
C ILE A 32 9.48 -10.33 -7.45
N HIS A 33 9.11 -11.35 -6.67
CA HIS A 33 9.77 -11.71 -5.41
C HIS A 33 9.75 -10.59 -4.37
N VAL A 34 8.65 -9.84 -4.29
CA VAL A 34 8.43 -8.86 -3.23
C VAL A 34 7.70 -9.54 -2.09
N SER A 35 8.21 -9.42 -0.87
CA SER A 35 7.54 -9.87 0.34
C SER A 35 8.09 -9.04 1.49
N VAL A 36 7.26 -8.15 2.05
CA VAL A 36 7.72 -7.22 3.06
C VAL A 36 6.61 -6.86 4.04
N ILE A 37 6.97 -6.62 5.28
CA ILE A 37 6.06 -6.15 6.32
C ILE A 37 5.61 -4.73 5.98
N VAL A 38 4.33 -4.44 6.24
CA VAL A 38 3.75 -3.12 6.09
C VAL A 38 3.43 -2.58 7.47
N LEU A 39 3.98 -1.43 7.80
CA LEU A 39 3.68 -0.73 9.04
C LEU A 39 2.82 0.48 8.74
N GLU A 40 2.15 1.01 9.77
CA GLU A 40 1.40 2.26 9.61
C GLU A 40 2.36 3.44 9.57
N GLY A 41 2.20 4.30 8.56
CA GLY A 41 3.01 5.49 8.40
C GLY A 41 3.97 5.40 7.23
N SER A 42 4.29 6.55 6.67
CA SER A 42 5.21 6.62 5.53
C SER A 42 6.36 7.59 5.78
N ASP A 43 6.66 7.86 7.05
CA ASP A 43 7.80 8.68 7.45
C ASP A 43 9.11 7.92 7.17
N SER A 44 10.21 8.65 7.11
CA SER A 44 11.49 8.07 6.72
C SER A 44 11.97 6.98 7.68
N ARG A 45 11.63 7.10 8.97
CA ARG A 45 11.99 6.06 9.94
C ARG A 45 11.31 4.74 9.61
N THR A 46 10.01 4.78 9.35
CA THR A 46 9.24 3.59 8.99
C THR A 46 9.77 2.97 7.70
N LEU A 47 10.02 3.79 6.68
CA LEU A 47 10.41 3.29 5.38
C LEU A 47 11.83 2.74 5.34
N ARG A 48 12.64 2.97 6.38
CA ARG A 48 13.95 2.35 6.47
C ARG A 48 13.87 0.87 6.79
N VAL A 49 12.79 0.43 7.44
CA VAL A 49 12.70 -0.94 7.94
C VAL A 49 11.55 -1.74 7.33
N ALA A 50 10.64 -1.09 6.63
CA ALA A 50 9.44 -1.75 6.11
C ALA A 50 8.83 -0.94 4.98
N ALA A 51 7.78 -1.48 4.35
CA ALA A 51 6.86 -0.68 3.57
C ALA A 51 5.93 0.04 4.55
N GLY A 52 5.31 1.14 4.11
CA GLY A 52 4.46 1.93 4.98
C GLY A 52 3.09 2.17 4.38
N HIS A 53 2.06 1.96 5.19
CA HIS A 53 0.71 2.38 4.83
C HIS A 53 0.62 3.89 4.99
N VAL A 54 0.21 4.59 3.94
CA VAL A 54 0.12 6.05 3.97
C VAL A 54 -1.08 6.43 4.82
N GLN A 55 -0.82 7.19 5.90
CA GLN A 55 -1.87 7.61 6.84
C GLN A 55 -2.94 8.41 6.11
N GLY A 56 -4.19 8.17 6.47
CA GLY A 56 -5.31 8.85 5.84
C GLY A 56 -5.85 8.16 4.61
N THR A 57 -5.13 7.20 4.04
CA THR A 57 -5.66 6.40 2.93
C THR A 57 -6.46 5.22 3.49
N ALA A 58 -7.19 4.52 2.62
CA ALA A 58 -8.03 3.40 3.04
C ALA A 58 -7.19 2.26 3.62
N LEU A 59 -7.79 1.48 4.49
CA LEU A 59 -7.14 0.27 5.03
C LEU A 59 -7.38 -0.91 4.10
N PRO A 60 -6.45 -1.89 4.07
CA PRO A 60 -6.60 -3.05 3.19
C PRO A 60 -7.96 -3.72 3.35
N GLY A 61 -8.57 -4.07 2.22
CA GLY A 61 -9.85 -4.76 2.19
C GLY A 61 -11.07 -3.86 2.28
N THR A 62 -10.89 -2.56 2.52
CA THR A 62 -12.01 -1.64 2.58
C THR A 62 -12.17 -0.91 1.24
N ILE A 63 -13.34 -0.28 1.06
CA ILE A 63 -13.56 0.59 -0.09
C ILE A 63 -12.66 1.80 0.04
N GLY A 64 -12.14 2.24 -1.09
CA GLY A 64 -11.24 3.37 -1.16
C GLY A 64 -9.87 2.95 -1.64
N ASN A 65 -8.98 3.92 -1.71
CA ASN A 65 -7.64 3.74 -2.26
C ASN A 65 -6.64 3.53 -1.12
N VAL A 66 -6.12 2.31 -1.03
CA VAL A 66 -5.11 1.97 -0.03
C VAL A 66 -3.75 2.44 -0.56
N GLY A 67 -3.07 3.31 0.17
CA GLY A 67 -1.75 3.79 -0.24
C GLY A 67 -0.63 3.07 0.51
N ILE A 68 0.32 2.51 -0.21
CA ILE A 68 1.50 1.86 0.37
C ILE A 68 2.74 2.38 -0.32
N ALA A 69 3.70 2.83 0.49
CA ALA A 69 4.95 3.39 0.00
C ALA A 69 6.13 2.57 0.49
N ALA A 70 7.23 2.60 -0.26
CA ALA A 70 8.49 2.00 0.17
C ALA A 70 9.62 2.63 -0.64
N HIS A 71 10.85 2.50 -0.12
CA HIS A 71 12.03 3.02 -0.81
C HIS A 71 12.34 2.18 -2.04
N ARG A 72 12.78 2.87 -3.11
CA ARG A 72 13.13 2.23 -4.39
C ARG A 72 14.37 1.34 -4.30
N ASP A 73 15.25 1.63 -3.36
CA ASP A 73 16.54 0.96 -3.26
C ASP A 73 16.56 -0.16 -2.24
N THR A 74 15.41 -0.49 -1.67
CA THR A 74 15.27 -1.57 -0.70
C THR A 74 14.14 -2.50 -1.11
N PHE A 75 12.99 -2.36 -0.46
CA PHE A 75 11.90 -3.34 -0.58
C PHE A 75 11.16 -3.27 -1.90
N PHE A 76 11.07 -2.08 -2.50
CA PHE A 76 10.33 -1.90 -3.75
C PHE A 76 11.22 -1.77 -4.98
N ARG A 77 12.52 -2.11 -4.89
CA ARG A 77 13.36 -2.11 -6.08
C ARG A 77 12.78 -3.01 -7.18
N PRO A 78 12.32 -4.25 -6.87
CA PRO A 78 11.77 -5.11 -7.92
C PRO A 78 10.47 -4.59 -8.54
N VAL A 79 9.81 -3.61 -7.90
CA VAL A 79 8.55 -3.05 -8.42
C VAL A 79 8.74 -2.43 -9.80
N GLY A 80 9.97 -2.05 -10.17
CA GLY A 80 10.25 -1.57 -11.52
C GLY A 80 9.93 -2.59 -12.61
N GLU A 81 9.82 -3.88 -12.28
CA GLU A 81 9.50 -4.93 -13.25
C GLU A 81 8.04 -5.37 -13.19
N ILE A 82 7.20 -4.63 -12.48
CA ILE A 82 5.78 -4.96 -12.36
C ILE A 82 5.08 -4.79 -13.71
N ARG A 83 4.06 -5.59 -13.93
CA ARG A 83 3.29 -5.57 -15.19
C ARG A 83 1.81 -5.54 -14.90
N PRO A 84 0.99 -5.07 -15.87
CA PRO A 84 -0.46 -5.22 -15.75
C PRO A 84 -0.81 -6.69 -15.53
N ASN A 85 -1.83 -6.91 -14.72
CA ASN A 85 -2.34 -8.22 -14.31
C ASN A 85 -1.48 -8.94 -13.28
N ASP A 86 -0.36 -8.39 -12.85
CA ASP A 86 0.35 -8.95 -11.71
C ASP A 86 -0.53 -8.90 -10.48
N MET A 87 -0.41 -9.91 -9.61
CA MET A 87 -1.20 -9.98 -8.39
C MET A 87 -0.40 -9.48 -7.21
N ILE A 88 -1.05 -8.65 -6.41
CA ILE A 88 -0.51 -8.13 -5.16
C ILE A 88 -1.40 -8.65 -4.04
N THR A 89 -0.81 -9.28 -3.04
CA THR A 89 -1.55 -9.82 -1.91
C THR A 89 -1.20 -9.04 -0.64
N LEU A 90 -2.22 -8.58 0.07
CA LEU A 90 -2.06 -7.97 1.38
C LEU A 90 -2.66 -8.91 2.42
N THR A 91 -1.82 -9.46 3.27
CA THR A 91 -2.25 -10.34 4.37
C THR A 91 -2.25 -9.52 5.64
N THR A 92 -3.42 -9.44 6.31
CA THR A 92 -3.59 -8.67 7.54
C THR A 92 -4.26 -9.53 8.58
N LEU A 93 -4.44 -8.97 9.77
CA LEU A 93 -5.20 -9.65 10.83
C LEU A 93 -6.67 -9.86 10.46
N HIS A 94 -7.16 -9.10 9.48
CA HIS A 94 -8.57 -9.15 9.09
C HIS A 94 -8.81 -9.98 7.84
N GLY A 95 -7.77 -10.54 7.25
CA GLY A 95 -7.92 -11.39 6.09
C GLY A 95 -6.82 -11.19 5.05
N ILE A 96 -7.00 -11.88 3.94
CA ILE A 96 -6.10 -11.82 2.80
C ILE A 96 -6.83 -11.11 1.66
N PHE A 97 -6.24 -10.03 1.16
CA PHE A 97 -6.86 -9.21 0.13
C PHE A 97 -5.96 -9.19 -1.10
N ARG A 98 -6.53 -9.50 -2.25
CA ARG A 98 -5.80 -9.59 -3.51
C ARG A 98 -6.17 -8.43 -4.42
N TYR A 99 -5.15 -7.86 -5.04
CA TYR A 99 -5.33 -6.74 -5.95
C TYR A 99 -4.61 -7.07 -7.26
N ARG A 100 -5.26 -6.75 -8.37
CA ARG A 100 -4.65 -6.97 -9.69
C ARG A 100 -4.18 -5.62 -10.22
N VAL A 101 -2.94 -5.59 -10.72
CA VAL A 101 -2.37 -4.37 -11.29
C VAL A 101 -3.10 -3.99 -12.57
N ASP A 102 -3.58 -2.74 -12.61
CA ASP A 102 -4.22 -2.15 -13.79
C ASP A 102 -3.21 -1.41 -14.65
N SER A 103 -2.43 -0.53 -14.03
CA SER A 103 -1.58 0.40 -14.77
C SER A 103 -0.46 0.92 -13.89
N MET A 104 0.51 1.54 -14.54
CA MET A 104 1.61 2.20 -13.87
C MET A 104 1.80 3.57 -14.50
N GLU A 105 2.34 4.52 -13.72
CA GLU A 105 2.65 5.85 -14.24
C GLU A 105 3.80 6.47 -13.46
N ILE A 106 4.43 7.46 -14.07
CA ILE A 106 5.50 8.22 -13.45
C ILE A 106 4.98 9.63 -13.25
N VAL A 107 5.06 10.13 -12.01
CA VAL A 107 4.52 11.44 -11.65
C VAL A 107 5.55 12.25 -10.89
N ASP A 108 5.27 13.55 -10.74
CA ASP A 108 6.08 14.41 -9.89
C ASP A 108 5.82 14.11 -8.42
N PRO A 109 6.79 14.39 -7.53
CA PRO A 109 6.59 14.13 -6.10
C PRO A 109 5.39 14.84 -5.49
N ASN A 110 4.94 15.94 -6.10
CA ASN A 110 3.81 16.72 -5.60
C ASN A 110 2.46 16.20 -6.08
N ASP A 111 2.44 15.18 -6.92
CA ASP A 111 1.19 14.63 -7.46
C ASP A 111 0.54 13.70 -6.44
N VAL A 112 0.09 14.30 -5.34
CA VAL A 112 -0.52 13.53 -4.24
C VAL A 112 -1.91 13.03 -4.58
N GLN A 113 -2.53 13.53 -5.64
CA GLN A 113 -3.86 13.08 -6.05
C GLN A 113 -3.90 11.60 -6.43
N VAL A 114 -2.75 10.98 -6.70
CA VAL A 114 -2.71 9.53 -6.96
C VAL A 114 -3.17 8.73 -5.75
N LEU A 115 -3.16 9.35 -4.56
CA LEU A 115 -3.59 8.73 -3.32
C LEU A 115 -5.00 9.14 -2.90
N ASN A 116 -5.71 9.90 -3.73
CA ASN A 116 -7.06 10.33 -3.40
C ASN A 116 -7.99 9.14 -3.22
N TRP A 117 -9.02 9.36 -2.40
CA TRP A 117 -10.05 8.34 -2.17
C TRP A 117 -10.75 8.00 -3.48
N THR A 118 -11.07 6.71 -3.63
CA THR A 118 -11.82 6.22 -4.79
C THR A 118 -13.06 5.49 -4.29
N LYS A 119 -14.05 5.35 -5.16
CA LYS A 119 -15.30 4.68 -4.78
C LYS A 119 -15.18 3.16 -4.78
N ASP A 120 -14.16 2.63 -5.41
CA ASP A 120 -13.91 1.19 -5.48
C ASP A 120 -12.75 0.82 -4.55
N ALA A 121 -12.63 -0.46 -4.24
CA ALA A 121 -11.50 -0.95 -3.43
C ALA A 121 -10.26 -1.05 -4.31
N GLU A 122 -9.32 -0.13 -4.12
CA GLU A 122 -8.11 0.00 -4.92
C GLU A 122 -6.88 0.08 -4.05
N LEU A 123 -5.74 -0.15 -4.69
CA LEU A 123 -4.43 -0.08 -4.06
C LEU A 123 -3.50 0.73 -4.94
N THR A 124 -2.75 1.64 -4.32
CA THR A 124 -1.74 2.43 -5.01
C THR A 124 -0.40 2.23 -4.30
N LEU A 125 0.59 1.75 -5.06
CA LEU A 125 1.96 1.66 -4.56
C LEU A 125 2.73 2.88 -5.02
N VAL A 126 3.57 3.42 -4.13
CA VAL A 126 4.36 4.63 -4.40
C VAL A 126 5.81 4.34 -4.05
N THR A 127 6.72 4.59 -5.00
CA THR A 127 8.14 4.55 -4.71
C THR A 127 8.86 5.62 -5.54
N CYS A 128 10.10 5.93 -5.17
CA CYS A 128 10.88 6.92 -5.89
C CYS A 128 11.33 6.39 -7.25
N TYR A 129 11.54 7.29 -8.19
CA TYR A 129 11.92 6.96 -9.57
C TYR A 129 12.92 7.99 -10.09
N PRO A 130 13.96 7.68 -10.87
CA PRO A 130 14.27 6.31 -11.34
C PRO A 130 14.80 5.39 -10.25
N PHE A 131 14.68 4.07 -10.47
CA PHE A 131 15.06 3.09 -9.47
C PHE A 131 16.57 3.08 -9.18
N TYR A 132 17.38 3.43 -10.16
CA TYR A 132 18.84 3.41 -10.04
C TYR A 132 19.44 4.81 -10.00
N TYR A 133 18.67 5.78 -9.53
CA TYR A 133 19.11 7.16 -9.44
C TYR A 133 19.93 7.36 -8.16
N VAL A 134 21.05 8.10 -8.29
CA VAL A 134 21.89 8.45 -7.12
C VAL A 134 21.39 9.78 -6.56
N GLY A 135 21.10 9.80 -5.24
CA GLY A 135 20.60 11.01 -4.58
C GLY A 135 19.08 11.04 -4.52
N SER A 136 18.52 12.22 -4.29
CA SER A 136 17.07 12.41 -4.19
C SER A 136 16.43 12.21 -5.55
N ALA A 137 15.53 11.26 -5.66
CA ALA A 137 14.89 10.94 -6.93
C ALA A 137 13.91 12.04 -7.33
N PRO A 138 13.93 12.47 -8.61
CA PRO A 138 13.09 13.58 -9.07
C PRO A 138 11.63 13.20 -9.31
N LYS A 139 11.30 11.92 -9.41
CA LYS A 139 9.97 11.46 -9.76
C LYS A 139 9.51 10.37 -8.81
N ARG A 140 8.24 9.96 -9.00
CA ARG A 140 7.66 8.83 -8.27
C ARG A 140 7.09 7.84 -9.26
N PHE A 141 7.29 6.56 -8.99
CA PHE A 141 6.72 5.46 -9.76
C PHE A 141 5.46 4.99 -9.02
N ILE A 142 4.34 4.96 -9.74
CA ILE A 142 3.02 4.67 -9.17
C ILE A 142 2.47 3.42 -9.81
N VAL A 143 1.96 2.51 -8.99
CA VAL A 143 1.27 1.30 -9.45
C VAL A 143 -0.17 1.39 -8.97
N HIS A 144 -1.12 1.26 -9.90
CA HIS A 144 -2.55 1.24 -9.59
C HIS A 144 -3.07 -0.18 -9.73
N ALA A 145 -3.81 -0.66 -8.72
CA ALA A 145 -4.37 -2.00 -8.73
C ALA A 145 -5.79 -1.98 -8.14
N ARG A 146 -6.57 -3.01 -8.49
CA ARG A 146 -7.95 -3.17 -8.03
C ARG A 146 -8.11 -4.44 -7.26
N GLN A 147 -8.90 -4.39 -6.19
CA GLN A 147 -9.19 -5.57 -5.40
C GLN A 147 -9.97 -6.59 -6.23
N GLN A 148 -9.59 -7.84 -6.09
CA GLN A 148 -10.24 -8.98 -6.74
C GLN A 148 -11.01 -9.77 -5.70
N ASP A 149 -12.07 -10.42 -6.13
CA ASP A 149 -12.90 -11.25 -5.25
C ASP A 149 -12.18 -12.51 -4.80
#